data_d3787c7bbc09dfefdbfaad9bb60f8f36
#
_entry.id   d3787c7bbc09dfefdbfaad9bb60f8f36
#
_cell.length_a   1.000
_cell.length_b   1.000
_cell.length_c   1.000
_cell.angle_alpha   90.00
_cell.angle_beta   90.00
_cell.angle_gamma   90.00
#
_symmetry.space_group_name_H-M   'P 1'
#
loop_
_entity.id
_entity.type
_entity.pdbx_description
1 polymer ?
#
loop_
_entity_poly.entity_id
_entity_poly.type
_entity_poly.pdbx_seq_one_letter_code
_entity_poly.pdbx_strand_id
1 'polypeptide(L)'
;MDPADWSGDDDVLGPLGRDGLTYLVWGADWCGDCREQLPGFAAALDAAGVPADRIEQFPVDDDKRGEGVDEYGVEFIPTVVVERDGEEIARFVEAEPDGIAAYLAERIAAAVASANADD
;
A
#
# COMPACT_ATOMS: atom_id res chain seq x y z
N MET A 1 6.80 -9.39 2.68
CA MET A 1 5.68 -9.25 3.61
C MET A 1 4.97 -10.59 3.75
N ASP A 2 5.00 -11.16 4.92
CA ASP A 2 4.26 -12.40 5.17
C ASP A 2 2.85 -12.03 5.64
N PRO A 3 1.80 -12.49 4.97
CA PRO A 3 0.45 -12.11 5.35
C PRO A 3 -0.01 -12.77 6.64
N ALA A 4 -0.66 -11.97 7.50
CA ALA A 4 -1.40 -12.48 8.64
C ALA A 4 -2.78 -12.96 8.15
N ASP A 5 -3.63 -13.43 9.05
CA ASP A 5 -5.01 -13.75 8.70
C ASP A 5 -5.82 -12.46 8.58
N TRP A 6 -6.59 -12.33 7.51
CA TRP A 6 -7.43 -11.17 7.31
C TRP A 6 -8.61 -11.20 8.29
N SER A 7 -8.77 -10.14 9.05
CA SER A 7 -9.84 -10.00 10.04
C SER A 7 -10.54 -8.64 10.01
N GLY A 8 -10.28 -7.84 8.97
CA GLY A 8 -10.90 -6.52 8.83
C GLY A 8 -12.22 -6.55 8.07
N ASP A 9 -12.72 -5.37 7.73
CA ASP A 9 -13.94 -5.20 6.95
C ASP A 9 -13.75 -5.61 5.48
N ASP A 10 -14.69 -6.39 4.96
CA ASP A 10 -14.66 -6.78 3.55
C ASP A 10 -14.84 -5.59 2.60
N ASP A 11 -15.43 -4.49 3.07
CA ASP A 11 -15.59 -3.27 2.29
C ASP A 11 -14.26 -2.65 1.87
N VAL A 12 -13.19 -2.95 2.60
CA VAL A 12 -11.83 -2.51 2.29
C VAL A 12 -11.29 -3.23 1.05
N LEU A 13 -11.70 -4.46 0.84
CA LEU A 13 -11.16 -5.34 -0.20
C LEU A 13 -11.56 -4.92 -1.61
N GLY A 14 -12.75 -4.36 -1.79
CA GLY A 14 -13.22 -3.93 -3.10
C GLY A 14 -12.28 -2.94 -3.79
N PRO A 15 -12.00 -1.78 -3.16
CA PRO A 15 -11.06 -0.82 -3.75
C PRO A 15 -9.65 -1.38 -3.93
N LEU A 16 -9.14 -2.16 -2.98
CA LEU A 16 -7.78 -2.70 -3.06
C LEU A 16 -7.62 -3.68 -4.23
N GLY A 17 -8.66 -4.43 -4.55
CA GLY A 17 -8.64 -5.44 -5.60
C GLY A 17 -8.99 -4.93 -7.00
N ARG A 18 -9.09 -3.62 -7.21
CA ARG A 18 -9.42 -3.08 -8.54
C ARG A 18 -8.32 -3.39 -9.54
N ASP A 19 -8.72 -3.64 -10.78
CA ASP A 19 -7.79 -3.93 -11.87
C ASP A 19 -6.92 -2.72 -12.18
N GLY A 20 -5.69 -2.97 -12.61
CA GLY A 20 -4.77 -1.93 -13.06
C GLY A 20 -3.99 -1.25 -11.95
N LEU A 21 -4.16 -1.64 -10.70
CA LEU A 21 -3.42 -1.06 -9.58
C LEU A 21 -2.11 -1.80 -9.34
N THR A 22 -1.06 -1.03 -9.03
CA THR A 22 0.24 -1.54 -8.61
C THR A 22 0.56 -0.96 -7.23
N TYR A 23 1.08 -1.80 -6.35
CA TYR A 23 1.43 -1.42 -4.98
C TYR A 23 2.94 -1.44 -4.83
N LEU A 24 3.51 -0.29 -4.43
CA LEU A 24 4.93 -0.14 -4.17
C LEU A 24 5.12 0.03 -2.66
N VAL A 25 5.90 -0.86 -2.04
CA VAL A 25 6.01 -0.91 -0.58
C VAL A 25 7.47 -0.73 -0.17
N TRP A 26 7.75 0.30 0.60
CA TRP A 26 9.07 0.53 1.21
C TRP A 26 8.99 0.19 2.69
N GLY A 27 9.90 -0.66 3.14
CA GLY A 27 9.94 -1.10 4.53
C GLY A 27 11.25 -1.80 4.86
N ALA A 28 11.40 -2.24 6.10
CA ALA A 28 12.60 -2.90 6.57
C ALA A 28 12.30 -3.85 7.72
N ASP A 29 13.09 -4.90 7.86
CA ASP A 29 12.96 -5.89 8.95
C ASP A 29 13.24 -5.28 10.33
N TRP A 30 14.09 -4.26 10.38
CA TRP A 30 14.44 -3.56 11.62
C TRP A 30 13.40 -2.54 12.06
N CYS A 31 12.45 -2.22 11.21
CA CYS A 31 11.43 -1.20 11.46
C CYS A 31 10.27 -1.79 12.26
N GLY A 32 10.03 -1.29 13.47
CA GLY A 32 8.94 -1.77 14.33
C GLY A 32 7.56 -1.56 13.71
N ASP A 33 7.33 -0.38 13.13
CA ASP A 33 6.06 -0.05 12.47
C ASP A 33 5.81 -0.94 11.25
N CYS A 34 6.86 -1.25 10.50
CA CYS A 34 6.74 -2.16 9.34
C CYS A 34 6.32 -3.56 9.80
N ARG A 35 6.96 -4.06 10.84
CA ARG A 35 6.68 -5.41 11.38
C ARG A 35 5.26 -5.48 11.96
N GLU A 36 4.76 -4.39 12.50
CA GLU A 36 3.43 -4.31 13.09
C GLU A 36 2.33 -4.17 12.03
N GLN A 37 2.57 -3.36 10.99
CA GLN A 37 1.53 -2.98 10.05
C GLN A 37 1.51 -3.76 8.74
N LEU A 38 2.68 -4.12 8.21
CA LEU A 38 2.74 -4.76 6.88
C LEU A 38 2.08 -6.14 6.80
N PRO A 39 2.15 -7.02 7.82
CA PRO A 39 1.45 -8.30 7.73
C PRO A 39 -0.06 -8.16 7.55
N GLY A 40 -0.68 -7.18 8.21
CA GLY A 40 -2.11 -6.90 8.05
C GLY A 40 -2.43 -6.39 6.66
N PHE A 41 -1.59 -5.52 6.12
CA PHE A 41 -1.73 -5.03 4.75
C PHE A 41 -1.57 -6.15 3.74
N ALA A 42 -0.57 -7.01 3.92
CA ALA A 42 -0.36 -8.16 3.05
C ALA A 42 -1.57 -9.09 3.07
N ALA A 43 -2.16 -9.31 4.26
CA ALA A 43 -3.38 -10.12 4.39
C ALA A 43 -4.54 -9.50 3.60
N ALA A 44 -4.69 -8.17 3.64
CA ALA A 44 -5.73 -7.48 2.88
C ALA A 44 -5.52 -7.64 1.38
N LEU A 45 -4.30 -7.49 0.89
CA LEU A 45 -4.01 -7.66 -0.54
C LEU A 45 -4.28 -9.08 -1.00
N ASP A 46 -3.92 -10.07 -0.19
CA ASP A 46 -4.19 -11.48 -0.49
C ASP A 46 -5.69 -11.74 -0.52
N ALA A 47 -6.43 -11.27 0.47
CA ALA A 47 -7.89 -11.43 0.54
C ALA A 47 -8.60 -10.72 -0.61
N ALA A 48 -8.05 -9.59 -1.06
CA ALA A 48 -8.59 -8.83 -2.20
C ALA A 48 -8.27 -9.46 -3.55
N GLY A 49 -7.41 -10.47 -3.57
CA GLY A 49 -7.03 -11.16 -4.81
C GLY A 49 -6.01 -10.41 -5.65
N VAL A 50 -5.23 -9.52 -5.04
CA VAL A 50 -4.19 -8.78 -5.75
C VAL A 50 -3.04 -9.74 -6.09
N PRO A 51 -2.71 -9.90 -7.38
CA PRO A 51 -1.64 -10.83 -7.75
C PRO A 51 -0.26 -10.32 -7.32
N ALA A 52 0.65 -11.25 -7.03
CA ALA A 52 1.98 -10.92 -6.53
C ALA A 52 2.78 -10.03 -7.49
N ASP A 53 2.54 -10.14 -8.80
CA ASP A 53 3.24 -9.33 -9.79
C ASP A 53 2.77 -7.87 -9.82
N ARG A 54 1.73 -7.54 -9.06
CA ARG A 54 1.26 -6.16 -8.87
C ARG A 54 1.73 -5.56 -7.54
N ILE A 55 2.57 -6.28 -6.80
CA ILE A 55 3.08 -5.85 -5.50
C ILE A 55 4.60 -5.85 -5.58
N GLU A 56 5.22 -4.69 -5.48
CA GLU A 56 6.67 -4.54 -5.49
C GLU A 56 7.16 -4.09 -4.13
N GLN A 57 8.11 -4.81 -3.55
CA GLN A 57 8.66 -4.50 -2.25
C GLN A 57 10.09 -4.00 -2.40
N PHE A 58 10.39 -2.88 -1.74
CA PHE A 58 11.69 -2.23 -1.78
C PHE A 58 12.25 -2.15 -0.36
N PRO A 59 13.25 -2.98 -0.03
CA PRO A 59 13.88 -2.87 1.29
C PRO A 59 14.72 -1.60 1.39
N VAL A 60 14.77 -1.03 2.57
CA VAL A 60 15.62 0.13 2.86
C VAL A 60 16.63 -0.22 3.95
N ASP A 61 17.77 0.45 3.93
CA ASP A 61 18.81 0.25 4.94
C ASP A 61 18.58 1.12 6.19
N ASP A 62 19.51 1.08 7.14
CA ASP A 62 19.42 1.81 8.40
C ASP A 62 19.35 3.33 8.20
N ASP A 63 19.83 3.81 7.07
CA ASP A 63 19.79 5.23 6.71
C ASP A 63 18.54 5.57 5.89
N LYS A 64 17.62 4.62 5.74
CA LYS A 64 16.40 4.72 4.95
C LYS A 64 16.69 4.98 3.48
N ARG A 65 17.74 4.34 2.96
CA ARG A 65 18.12 4.41 1.55
C ARG A 65 17.82 3.07 0.89
N GLY A 66 17.35 3.15 -0.33
CA GLY A 66 17.06 1.96 -1.13
C GLY A 66 16.49 2.37 -2.48
N GLU A 67 16.21 1.37 -3.31
CA GLU A 67 15.66 1.60 -4.64
C GLU A 67 14.33 2.35 -4.56
N GLY A 68 14.21 3.40 -5.36
CA GLY A 68 12.98 4.19 -5.46
C GLY A 68 12.79 5.23 -4.38
N VAL A 69 13.62 5.25 -3.33
CA VAL A 69 13.47 6.20 -2.22
C VAL A 69 13.55 7.65 -2.71
N ASP A 70 14.55 7.97 -3.51
CA ASP A 70 14.73 9.33 -4.05
C ASP A 70 13.67 9.64 -5.11
N GLU A 71 13.36 8.68 -5.96
CA GLU A 71 12.39 8.85 -7.03
C GLU A 71 10.99 9.17 -6.51
N TYR A 72 10.57 8.49 -5.44
CA TYR A 72 9.24 8.66 -4.86
C TYR A 72 9.22 9.57 -3.63
N GLY A 73 10.38 10.11 -3.23
CA GLY A 73 10.48 11.00 -2.09
C GLY A 73 10.13 10.33 -0.76
N VAL A 74 10.56 9.09 -0.58
CA VAL A 74 10.26 8.32 0.64
C VAL A 74 11.14 8.83 1.78
N GLU A 75 10.52 9.35 2.83
CA GLU A 75 11.22 9.87 4.01
C GLU A 75 10.96 9.02 5.26
N PHE A 76 9.82 8.34 5.30
CA PHE A 76 9.40 7.52 6.43
C PHE A 76 8.98 6.14 5.95
N ILE A 77 9.08 5.13 6.80
CA ILE A 77 8.64 3.77 6.51
C ILE A 77 7.73 3.27 7.63
N PRO A 78 6.74 2.41 7.33
CA PRO A 78 6.40 1.93 5.99
C PRO A 78 5.78 3.03 5.12
N THR A 79 6.11 3.04 3.85
CA THR A 79 5.44 3.88 2.84
C THR A 79 4.88 2.96 1.78
N VAL A 80 3.63 3.17 1.40
CA VAL A 80 2.99 2.43 0.32
C VAL A 80 2.46 3.43 -0.70
N VAL A 81 2.88 3.27 -1.95
CA VAL A 81 2.40 4.07 -3.07
C VAL A 81 1.52 3.18 -3.93
N VAL A 82 0.34 3.65 -4.29
CA VAL A 82 -0.56 2.95 -5.20
C VAL A 82 -0.56 3.69 -6.52
N GLU A 83 -0.26 2.97 -7.60
CA GLU A 83 -0.24 3.52 -8.94
C GLU A 83 -1.32 2.87 -9.80
N ARG A 84 -1.90 3.65 -10.71
CA ARG A 84 -2.82 3.18 -11.72
C ARG A 84 -2.30 3.67 -13.06
N ASP A 85 -1.98 2.72 -13.96
CA ASP A 85 -1.41 3.04 -15.28
C ASP A 85 -0.16 3.91 -15.20
N GLY A 86 0.68 3.66 -14.16
CA GLY A 86 1.92 4.39 -13.95
C GLY A 86 1.78 5.71 -13.22
N GLU A 87 0.56 6.08 -12.81
CA GLU A 87 0.30 7.34 -12.11
C GLU A 87 -0.06 7.09 -10.65
N GLU A 88 0.62 7.79 -9.74
CA GLU A 88 0.34 7.68 -8.31
C GLU A 88 -1.06 8.22 -8.00
N ILE A 89 -1.92 7.39 -7.41
CA ILE A 89 -3.28 7.80 -7.02
C ILE A 89 -3.49 7.81 -5.52
N ALA A 90 -2.63 7.14 -4.75
CA ALA A 90 -2.73 7.12 -3.30
C ALA A 90 -1.37 6.86 -2.67
N ARG A 91 -1.20 7.31 -1.43
CA ARG A 91 0.05 7.11 -0.69
C ARG A 91 -0.25 7.02 0.80
N PHE A 92 0.30 5.98 1.44
CA PHE A 92 0.30 5.82 2.89
C PHE A 92 1.71 6.08 3.40
N VAL A 93 1.84 6.90 4.44
CA VAL A 93 3.15 7.24 5.02
C VAL A 93 3.11 6.97 6.52
N GLU A 94 3.99 6.11 6.98
CA GLU A 94 4.34 5.80 8.37
C GLU A 94 3.18 5.23 9.21
N ALA A 95 2.13 6.00 9.48
CA ALA A 95 1.03 5.54 10.33
C ALA A 95 -0.24 6.35 10.07
N GLU A 96 -1.38 5.65 10.15
CA GLU A 96 -2.71 6.25 10.12
C GLU A 96 -3.62 5.48 11.09
N PRO A 97 -4.61 6.15 11.73
CA PRO A 97 -5.44 5.50 12.75
C PRO A 97 -6.13 4.23 12.32
N ASP A 98 -6.56 4.15 11.06
CA ASP A 98 -7.31 3.01 10.53
C ASP A 98 -6.41 1.91 9.93
N GLY A 99 -5.10 2.14 9.91
CA GLY A 99 -4.14 1.20 9.31
C GLY A 99 -4.00 1.38 7.80
N ILE A 100 -3.05 0.64 7.21
CA ILE A 100 -2.68 0.80 5.80
C ILE A 100 -3.83 0.45 4.87
N ALA A 101 -4.44 -0.72 5.06
CA ALA A 101 -5.45 -1.23 4.14
C ALA A 101 -6.68 -0.33 4.09
N ALA A 102 -7.24 0.05 5.24
CA ALA A 102 -8.43 0.89 5.31
C ALA A 102 -8.16 2.29 4.76
N TYR A 103 -7.02 2.87 5.12
CA TYR A 103 -6.61 4.19 4.63
C TYR A 103 -6.49 4.21 3.10
N LEU A 104 -5.78 3.23 2.54
CA LEU A 104 -5.58 3.16 1.09
C LEU A 104 -6.88 2.86 0.35
N ALA A 105 -7.73 1.98 0.90
CA ALA A 105 -9.01 1.67 0.28
C ALA A 105 -9.87 2.93 0.12
N GLU A 106 -9.94 3.76 1.15
CA GLU A 106 -10.67 5.02 1.11
C GLU A 106 -10.10 5.98 0.07
N ARG A 107 -8.76 6.09 0.01
CA ARG A 107 -8.08 6.96 -0.94
C ARG A 107 -8.25 6.49 -2.39
N ILE A 108 -8.17 5.18 -2.61
CA ILE A 108 -8.36 4.60 -3.94
C ILE A 108 -9.80 4.84 -4.40
N ALA A 109 -10.78 4.58 -3.54
CA ALA A 109 -12.18 4.80 -3.86
C ALA A 109 -12.45 6.26 -4.23
N ALA A 110 -11.89 7.20 -3.49
CA ALA A 110 -12.02 8.63 -3.77
C ALA A 110 -11.39 9.02 -5.11
N ALA A 111 -10.19 8.49 -5.41
CA ALA A 111 -9.49 8.76 -6.66
C ALA A 111 -10.27 8.23 -7.86
N VAL A 112 -10.81 7.01 -7.76
CA VAL A 112 -11.60 6.39 -8.83
C VAL A 112 -12.91 7.14 -9.03
N ALA A 113 -13.60 7.50 -7.95
CA ALA A 113 -14.85 8.27 -8.04
C ALA A 113 -14.63 9.64 -8.69
N SER A 114 -13.51 10.29 -8.36
CA SER A 114 -13.15 11.59 -8.96
C SER A 114 -12.88 11.46 -10.46
N ALA A 115 -12.18 10.40 -10.87
CA ALA A 115 -11.93 10.13 -12.29
C ALA A 115 -13.23 9.86 -13.05
N ASN A 116 -14.16 9.12 -12.45
CA ASN A 116 -15.46 8.82 -13.07
C ASN A 116 -16.35 10.07 -13.12
N ALA A 117 -16.20 11.00 -12.21
CA ALA A 117 -16.99 12.23 -12.19
C ALA A 117 -16.68 13.17 -13.35
N ASP A 118 -15.48 13.05 -13.93
CA ASP A 118 -15.05 13.86 -15.06
C ASP A 118 -15.57 13.34 -16.41
N ASP A 119 -16.17 12.19 -16.42
CA ASP A 119 -16.81 11.63 -17.60
C ASP A 119 -18.27 12.15 -17.71
#